data_f82a5c8f6139b65f1cb13a43078236bd
#
_entry.id   f82a5c8f6139b65f1cb13a43078236bd
#
_cell.length_a   1.000
_cell.length_b   1.000
_cell.length_c   1.000
_cell.angle_alpha   90.00
_cell.angle_beta   90.00
_cell.angle_gamma   90.00
#
_symmetry.space_group_name_H-M   'P 1'
#
loop_
_entity.id
_entity.type
_entity.pdbx_description
1 polymer ?
#
loop_
_entity_poly.entity_id
_entity_poly.type
_entity_poly.pdbx_seq_one_letter_code
_entity_poly.pdbx_strand_id
1 'polypeptide(L)'
;MNDLLSSGNIPGLFPAEDMDDIINNMRPAVKRAGLADTRDNCWDMFINAVRDNLHVILCFSPIGDPIKIRTRRFPALVNCVVIDWFQPWPEEALASVSNKFLDAYDLGTEEAKASVIGFMPYSFVAVEKESAKYL
;
A
#
# COMPACT_ATOMS: atom_id res chain seq x y z
N MET A 1 -2.47 11.63 8.03
CA MET A 1 -2.57 10.17 7.84
C MET A 1 -3.49 9.51 8.88
N ASN A 2 -3.28 9.73 10.16
CA ASN A 2 -4.15 9.12 11.19
C ASN A 2 -5.63 9.44 10.96
N ASP A 3 -5.97 10.71 10.73
CA ASP A 3 -7.33 11.17 10.49
C ASP A 3 -7.91 10.62 9.18
N LEU A 4 -7.08 10.52 8.13
CA LEU A 4 -7.49 9.92 6.86
C LEU A 4 -7.88 8.45 7.03
N LEU A 5 -7.08 7.67 7.78
CA LEU A 5 -7.34 6.25 8.01
C LEU A 5 -8.51 6.01 8.98
N SER A 6 -8.68 6.87 9.99
CA SER A 6 -9.71 6.69 11.01
C SER A 6 -11.08 7.23 10.59
N SER A 7 -11.13 8.48 10.12
CA SER A 7 -12.38 9.18 9.81
C SER A 7 -12.59 9.45 8.32
N GLY A 8 -11.54 9.40 7.51
CA GLY A 8 -11.56 9.84 6.11
C GLY A 8 -11.54 11.36 5.95
N ASN A 9 -11.65 12.10 7.04
CA ASN A 9 -11.68 13.57 7.04
C ASN A 9 -10.38 14.14 7.60
N ILE A 10 -9.73 15.03 6.83
CA ILE A 10 -8.53 15.76 7.26
C ILE A 10 -8.95 17.21 7.51
N PRO A 11 -8.97 17.66 8.78
CA PRO A 11 -9.33 19.04 9.10
C PRO A 11 -8.43 20.04 8.39
N GLY A 12 -9.03 21.05 7.76
CA GLY A 12 -8.29 22.12 7.09
C GLY A 12 -7.62 21.74 5.76
N LEU A 13 -7.95 20.56 5.20
CA LEU A 13 -7.41 20.13 3.90
C LEU A 13 -7.96 21.00 2.76
N PHE A 14 -9.24 21.35 2.82
CA PHE A 14 -9.90 22.12 1.79
C PHE A 14 -10.14 23.57 2.25
N PRO A 15 -9.81 24.58 1.44
CA PRO A 15 -10.28 25.94 1.63
C PRO A 15 -11.81 26.03 1.65
N ALA A 16 -12.36 27.10 2.21
CA ALA A 16 -13.82 27.24 2.33
C ALA A 16 -14.52 27.26 0.97
N GLU A 17 -13.91 27.84 -0.06
CA GLU A 17 -14.42 27.90 -1.43
C GLU A 17 -14.53 26.48 -2.04
N ASP A 18 -13.47 25.67 -1.90
CA ASP A 18 -13.47 24.29 -2.40
C ASP A 18 -14.51 23.43 -1.67
N MET A 19 -14.68 23.65 -0.36
CA MET A 19 -15.72 22.95 0.42
C MET A 19 -17.12 23.28 -0.09
N ASP A 20 -17.39 24.54 -0.44
CA ASP A 20 -18.69 24.96 -0.98
C ASP A 20 -18.96 24.33 -2.34
N ASP A 21 -17.96 24.24 -3.19
CA ASP A 21 -18.05 23.58 -4.50
C ASP A 21 -18.30 22.06 -4.35
N ILE A 22 -17.58 21.40 -3.45
CA ILE A 22 -17.80 19.98 -3.15
C ILE A 22 -19.24 19.76 -2.68
N ILE A 23 -19.72 20.57 -1.73
CA ILE A 23 -21.08 20.47 -1.19
C ILE A 23 -22.11 20.65 -2.27
N ASN A 24 -21.96 21.67 -3.12
CA ASN A 24 -22.89 21.93 -4.23
C ASN A 24 -22.93 20.75 -5.22
N ASN A 25 -21.78 20.15 -5.53
CA ASN A 25 -21.69 18.98 -6.39
C ASN A 25 -22.33 17.72 -5.77
N MET A 26 -22.37 17.60 -4.44
CA MET A 26 -22.97 16.46 -3.76
C MET A 26 -24.49 16.58 -3.57
N ARG A 27 -25.11 17.77 -3.65
CA ARG A 27 -26.56 17.96 -3.47
C ARG A 27 -27.44 17.04 -4.32
N PRO A 28 -27.16 16.82 -5.64
CA PRO A 28 -27.95 15.88 -6.44
C PRO A 28 -27.88 14.43 -5.94
N ALA A 29 -26.74 14.03 -5.39
CA ALA A 29 -26.54 12.69 -4.84
C ALA A 29 -27.32 12.51 -3.52
N VAL A 30 -27.26 13.50 -2.63
CA VAL A 30 -28.03 13.53 -1.37
C VAL A 30 -29.52 13.43 -1.62
N LYS A 31 -30.03 14.20 -2.60
CA LYS A 31 -31.45 14.15 -2.99
C LYS A 31 -31.86 12.79 -3.54
N ARG A 32 -31.03 12.18 -4.38
CA ARG A 32 -31.29 10.82 -4.90
C ARG A 32 -31.28 9.76 -3.80
N ALA A 33 -30.49 9.95 -2.75
CA ALA A 33 -30.46 9.08 -1.60
C ALA A 33 -31.63 9.31 -0.62
N GLY A 34 -32.52 10.29 -0.89
CA GLY A 34 -33.66 10.61 -0.02
C GLY A 34 -33.29 11.30 1.29
N LEU A 35 -32.08 11.83 1.40
CA LEU A 35 -31.61 12.54 2.57
C LEU A 35 -31.94 14.03 2.47
N ALA A 36 -32.02 14.69 3.64
CA ALA A 36 -32.22 16.13 3.69
C ALA A 36 -31.05 16.88 3.05
N ASP A 37 -31.31 17.86 2.21
CA ASP A 37 -30.29 18.68 1.52
C ASP A 37 -29.69 19.70 2.50
N THR A 38 -28.89 19.20 3.42
CA THR A 38 -28.11 19.97 4.39
C THR A 38 -26.64 19.95 4.03
N ARG A 39 -25.90 20.96 4.50
CA ARG A 39 -24.44 21.05 4.32
C ARG A 39 -23.73 19.81 4.89
N ASP A 40 -24.16 19.39 6.08
CA ASP A 40 -23.56 18.26 6.78
C ASP A 40 -23.81 16.94 6.05
N ASN A 41 -25.03 16.67 5.58
CA ASN A 41 -25.33 15.47 4.80
C ASN A 41 -24.55 15.41 3.48
N CYS A 42 -24.36 16.56 2.82
CA CYS A 42 -23.55 16.63 1.62
C CYS A 42 -22.07 16.34 1.90
N TRP A 43 -21.56 16.87 3.00
CA TRP A 43 -20.18 16.62 3.43
C TRP A 43 -19.97 15.17 3.82
N ASP A 44 -20.84 14.61 4.65
CA ASP A 44 -20.78 13.20 5.06
C ASP A 44 -20.86 12.25 3.86
N MET A 45 -21.72 12.55 2.89
CA MET A 45 -21.81 11.78 1.65
C MET A 45 -20.53 11.84 0.85
N PHE A 46 -19.89 13.02 0.75
CA PHE A 46 -18.58 13.17 0.12
C PHE A 46 -17.51 12.33 0.83
N ILE A 47 -17.42 12.44 2.16
CA ILE A 47 -16.45 11.67 2.94
C ILE A 47 -16.65 10.17 2.78
N ASN A 48 -17.90 9.69 2.80
CA ASN A 48 -18.22 8.28 2.57
C ASN A 48 -17.81 7.85 1.15
N ALA A 49 -18.10 8.65 0.13
CA ALA A 49 -17.68 8.36 -1.24
C ALA A 49 -16.14 8.32 -1.39
N VAL A 50 -15.42 9.18 -0.68
CA VAL A 50 -13.95 9.13 -0.63
C VAL A 50 -13.47 7.83 0.02
N ARG A 51 -14.05 7.45 1.17
CA ARG A 51 -13.67 6.22 1.87
C ARG A 51 -13.93 4.96 1.05
N ASP A 52 -15.04 4.92 0.32
CA ASP A 52 -15.42 3.78 -0.51
C ASP A 52 -14.52 3.62 -1.75
N ASN A 53 -13.96 4.72 -2.26
CA ASN A 53 -13.20 4.72 -3.50
C ASN A 53 -11.69 4.95 -3.32
N LEU A 54 -11.24 5.40 -2.14
CA LEU A 54 -9.84 5.65 -1.86
C LEU A 54 -9.22 4.47 -1.10
N HIS A 55 -8.27 3.82 -1.74
CA HIS A 55 -7.51 2.72 -1.14
C HIS A 55 -6.07 3.14 -0.92
N VAL A 56 -5.64 3.14 0.35
CA VAL A 56 -4.29 3.56 0.75
C VAL A 56 -3.46 2.32 1.04
N ILE A 57 -2.34 2.18 0.34
CA ILE A 57 -1.35 1.12 0.57
C ILE A 57 -0.10 1.76 1.15
N LEU A 58 0.34 1.26 2.31
CA LEU A 58 1.51 1.76 3.03
C LEU A 58 2.57 0.66 3.08
N CYS A 59 3.73 0.93 2.51
CA CYS A 59 4.85 0.00 2.51
C CYS A 59 5.90 0.46 3.54
N PHE A 60 6.20 -0.41 4.49
CA PHE A 60 7.19 -0.17 5.54
C PHE A 60 8.17 -1.34 5.63
N SER A 61 9.43 -1.03 5.93
CA SER A 61 10.36 -2.08 6.37
C SER A 61 10.02 -2.51 7.80
N PRO A 62 9.93 -3.82 8.07
CA PRO A 62 9.71 -4.33 9.42
C PRO A 62 10.97 -4.27 10.30
N ILE A 63 12.12 -3.93 9.73
CA ILE A 63 13.41 -3.96 10.43
C ILE A 63 13.56 -2.77 11.35
N GLY A 64 13.88 -3.05 12.62
CA GLY A 64 14.19 -2.05 13.63
C GLY A 64 12.99 -1.38 14.30
N ASP A 65 13.26 -0.29 15.04
CA ASP A 65 12.27 0.42 15.84
C ASP A 65 11.33 1.39 15.08
N PRO A 66 11.62 1.84 13.84
CA PRO A 66 10.79 2.83 13.16
C PRO A 66 9.31 2.45 13.08
N ILE A 67 8.98 1.17 12.86
CA ILE A 67 7.58 0.72 12.80
C ILE A 67 6.90 0.81 14.16
N LYS A 68 7.60 0.43 15.23
CA LYS A 68 7.08 0.51 16.61
C LYS A 68 6.80 1.95 17.01
N ILE A 69 7.69 2.88 16.64
CA ILE A 69 7.52 4.31 16.90
C ILE A 69 6.32 4.86 16.13
N ARG A 70 6.18 4.48 14.85
CA ARG A 70 5.07 4.93 13.99
C ARG A 70 3.72 4.41 14.49
N THR A 71 3.63 3.14 14.87
CA THR A 71 2.37 2.56 15.39
C THR A 71 1.94 3.16 16.71
N ARG A 72 2.87 3.50 17.58
CA ARG A 72 2.57 4.25 18.81
C ARG A 72 2.10 5.67 18.56
N ARG A 73 2.70 6.33 17.54
CA ARG A 73 2.38 7.72 17.20
C ARG A 73 1.08 7.84 16.39
N PHE A 74 0.76 6.81 15.62
CA PHE A 74 -0.39 6.78 14.72
C PHE A 74 -1.20 5.49 14.92
N PRO A 75 -2.08 5.44 15.93
CA PRO A 75 -2.84 4.23 16.25
C PRO A 75 -3.69 3.69 15.10
N ALA A 76 -4.13 4.55 14.18
CA ALA A 76 -4.89 4.13 13.00
C ALA A 76 -4.11 3.18 12.09
N LEU A 77 -2.77 3.18 12.14
CA LEU A 77 -1.92 2.21 11.44
C LEU A 77 -2.06 0.77 11.94
N VAL A 78 -2.71 0.57 13.07
CA VAL A 78 -2.98 -0.77 13.62
C VAL A 78 -4.47 -1.06 13.61
N ASN A 79 -5.29 -0.05 13.94
CA ASN A 79 -6.71 -0.25 14.17
C ASN A 79 -7.57 -0.15 12.90
N CYS A 80 -7.06 0.52 11.85
CA CYS A 80 -7.83 0.86 10.65
C CYS A 80 -7.26 0.27 9.36
N VAL A 81 -6.25 -0.62 9.45
CA VAL A 81 -5.63 -1.25 8.27
C VAL A 81 -5.51 -2.76 8.45
N VAL A 82 -5.38 -3.46 7.36
CA VAL A 82 -4.94 -4.87 7.34
C VAL A 82 -3.43 -4.86 7.14
N ILE A 83 -2.72 -5.65 7.95
CA ILE A 83 -1.26 -5.73 7.88
C ILE A 83 -0.86 -7.05 7.24
N ASP A 84 -0.21 -6.95 6.08
CA ASP A 84 0.39 -8.10 5.41
C ASP A 84 1.88 -8.13 5.73
N TRP A 85 2.31 -9.21 6.37
CA TRP A 85 3.71 -9.47 6.67
C TRP A 85 4.33 -10.27 5.54
N PHE A 86 5.18 -9.64 4.75
CA PHE A 86 5.93 -10.33 3.72
C PHE A 86 7.05 -11.15 4.37
N GLN A 87 6.95 -12.46 4.20
CA GLN A 87 7.96 -13.42 4.61
C GLN A 87 9.15 -13.40 3.63
N PRO A 88 10.33 -13.94 4.03
CA PRO A 88 11.42 -14.15 3.08
C PRO A 88 10.95 -14.88 1.82
N TRP A 89 11.53 -14.53 0.70
CA TRP A 89 11.14 -15.10 -0.60
C TRP A 89 11.38 -16.61 -0.63
N PRO A 90 10.37 -17.44 -0.92
CA PRO A 90 10.57 -18.86 -1.13
C PRO A 90 11.42 -19.09 -2.39
N GLU A 91 12.13 -20.21 -2.43
CA GLU A 91 13.06 -20.54 -3.53
C GLU A 91 12.37 -20.56 -4.90
N GLU A 92 11.13 -21.07 -4.95
CA GLU A 92 10.30 -21.07 -6.18
C GLU A 92 10.00 -19.66 -6.69
N ALA A 93 9.74 -18.71 -5.80
CA ALA A 93 9.51 -17.33 -6.18
C ALA A 93 10.79 -16.66 -6.71
N LEU A 94 11.93 -16.93 -6.08
CA LEU A 94 13.23 -16.45 -6.56
C LEU A 94 13.54 -16.99 -7.96
N ALA A 95 13.29 -18.29 -8.21
CA ALA A 95 13.46 -18.91 -9.52
C ALA A 95 12.51 -18.30 -10.57
N SER A 96 11.24 -18.07 -10.21
CA SER A 96 10.25 -17.45 -11.10
C SER A 96 10.64 -16.02 -11.50
N VAL A 97 11.14 -15.24 -10.55
CA VAL A 97 11.63 -13.88 -10.80
C VAL A 97 12.86 -13.91 -11.70
N SER A 98 13.82 -14.82 -11.44
CA SER A 98 15.01 -15.00 -12.26
C SER A 98 14.65 -15.35 -13.71
N ASN A 99 13.73 -16.29 -13.91
CA ASN A 99 13.18 -16.62 -15.21
C ASN A 99 12.64 -15.40 -15.94
N LYS A 100 11.74 -14.66 -15.27
CA LYS A 100 11.07 -13.49 -15.85
C LYS A 100 12.07 -12.40 -16.29
N PHE A 101 13.10 -12.14 -15.50
CA PHE A 101 14.10 -11.13 -15.85
C PHE A 101 15.06 -11.58 -16.93
N LEU A 102 15.40 -12.86 -16.97
CA LEU A 102 16.35 -13.41 -17.95
C LEU A 102 15.67 -13.87 -19.25
N ASP A 103 14.34 -13.90 -19.29
CA ASP A 103 13.61 -14.37 -20.48
C ASP A 103 13.90 -13.51 -21.73
N ALA A 104 14.09 -12.22 -21.54
CA ALA A 104 14.37 -11.27 -22.62
C ALA A 104 15.83 -11.28 -23.09
N TYR A 105 16.73 -12.01 -22.41
CA TYR A 105 18.17 -12.02 -22.74
C TYR A 105 18.55 -13.31 -23.45
N ASP A 106 19.31 -13.16 -24.52
CA ASP A 106 19.96 -14.28 -25.19
C ASP A 106 21.25 -14.64 -24.44
N LEU A 107 21.24 -15.77 -23.76
CA LEU A 107 22.41 -16.30 -23.03
C LEU A 107 23.11 -17.45 -23.77
N GLY A 108 22.84 -17.55 -25.05
CA GLY A 108 23.45 -18.54 -25.95
C GLY A 108 22.64 -19.85 -25.96
N THR A 109 22.94 -20.80 -25.08
CA THR A 109 22.26 -22.09 -25.06
C THR A 109 21.19 -22.16 -23.97
N GLU A 110 20.18 -22.98 -24.18
CA GLU A 110 19.14 -23.23 -23.15
C GLU A 110 19.73 -23.80 -21.86
N GLU A 111 20.80 -24.62 -21.98
CA GLU A 111 21.49 -25.17 -20.81
C GLU A 111 22.21 -24.06 -20.02
N ALA A 112 22.84 -23.11 -20.70
CA ALA A 112 23.48 -21.95 -20.05
C ALA A 112 22.42 -21.06 -19.37
N LYS A 113 21.31 -20.80 -20.06
CA LYS A 113 20.17 -20.04 -19.50
C LYS A 113 19.61 -20.69 -18.24
N ALA A 114 19.34 -21.99 -18.29
CA ALA A 114 18.85 -22.75 -17.13
C ALA A 114 19.84 -22.74 -15.96
N SER A 115 21.15 -22.83 -16.24
CA SER A 115 22.19 -22.78 -15.21
C SER A 115 22.25 -21.42 -14.52
N VAL A 116 22.16 -20.32 -15.29
CA VAL A 116 22.15 -18.95 -14.74
C VAL A 116 20.89 -18.70 -13.92
N ILE A 117 19.73 -19.14 -14.41
CA ILE A 117 18.45 -19.05 -13.69
C ILE A 117 18.51 -19.77 -12.33
N GLY A 118 19.09 -20.97 -12.31
CA GLY A 118 19.27 -21.73 -11.06
C GLY A 118 20.32 -21.14 -10.13
N PHE A 119 21.35 -20.48 -10.66
CA PHE A 119 22.40 -19.86 -9.87
C PHE A 119 21.93 -18.59 -9.13
N MET A 120 20.99 -17.82 -9.68
CA MET A 120 20.52 -16.58 -9.06
C MET A 120 19.84 -16.81 -7.69
N PRO A 121 18.86 -17.72 -7.54
CA PRO A 121 18.31 -18.06 -6.22
C PRO A 121 19.36 -18.58 -5.24
N TYR A 122 20.26 -19.43 -5.71
CA TYR A 122 21.35 -19.95 -4.88
C TYR A 122 22.25 -18.83 -4.34
N SER A 123 22.68 -17.90 -5.23
CA SER A 123 23.52 -16.78 -4.82
C SER A 123 22.81 -15.85 -3.82
N PHE A 124 21.52 -15.60 -4.01
CA PHE A 124 20.71 -14.81 -3.09
C PHE A 124 20.67 -15.43 -1.68
N VAL A 125 20.34 -16.71 -1.58
CA VAL A 125 20.29 -17.44 -0.31
C VAL A 125 21.67 -17.52 0.35
N ALA A 126 22.73 -17.72 -0.44
CA ALA A 126 24.09 -17.75 0.06
C ALA A 126 24.52 -16.42 0.68
N VAL A 127 24.22 -15.31 -0.01
CA VAL A 127 24.51 -13.95 0.49
C VAL A 127 23.70 -13.66 1.75
N GLU A 128 22.43 -14.03 1.80
CA GLU A 128 21.58 -13.85 2.98
C GLU A 128 22.19 -14.57 4.22
N LYS A 129 22.60 -15.83 4.04
CA LYS A 129 23.25 -16.61 5.11
C LYS A 129 24.57 -15.99 5.59
N GLU A 130 25.38 -15.51 4.66
CA GLU A 130 26.65 -14.86 5.03
C GLU A 130 26.42 -13.51 5.69
N SER A 131 25.45 -12.70 5.19
CA SER A 131 25.08 -11.42 5.79
C SER A 131 24.64 -11.56 7.24
N ALA A 132 23.89 -12.61 7.57
CA ALA A 132 23.45 -12.87 8.93
C ALA A 132 24.60 -13.16 9.94
N LYS A 133 25.82 -13.41 9.45
CA LYS A 133 27.01 -13.59 10.33
C LYS A 133 27.66 -12.27 10.72
N TYR A 134 27.33 -11.17 10.02
CA TYR A 134 27.93 -9.85 10.25
C TYR A 134 26.99 -8.86 10.96
N LEU A 135 25.74 -9.25 11.18
CA LEU A 135 24.71 -8.50 11.92
C LEU A 135 24.56 -9.03 13.35
#